data_33c7b64928c4e764747d41a41c1af6c3
#
_entry.id   33c7b64928c4e764747d41a41c1af6c3
#
_cell.length_a   1.000
_cell.length_b   1.000
_cell.length_c   1.000
_cell.angle_alpha   90.00
_cell.angle_beta   90.00
_cell.angle_gamma   90.00
#
_symmetry.space_group_name_H-M   'P 1'
#
loop_
_entity.id
_entity.type
_entity.pdbx_description
1 polymer ?
#
loop_
_entity_poly.entity_id
_entity_poly.type
_entity_poly.pdbx_seq_one_letter_code
_entity_poly.pdbx_strand_id
1 'polypeptide(L)'
;MSFVFATPEYLAAAASDLANIGSSLSSANAAALGPTSGVLAAGADEVSATIASLFGAHAQVYQALSAQAAFFHQQFVELMSGGAAQYALTEATNASPLQTVEQAALGAVGAPGQASAAAVPTGNAVSLAPAMPPG
;
A
#
# COMPACT_ATOMS: atom_id res chain seq x y z
N MET A 1 15.66 -21.50 10.84
CA MET A 1 14.55 -20.97 10.01
C MET A 1 15.08 -19.72 9.30
N SER A 2 15.03 -19.68 7.98
CA SER A 2 15.44 -18.47 7.28
C SER A 2 14.25 -17.52 7.32
N PHE A 3 14.44 -16.35 7.91
CA PHE A 3 13.46 -15.29 7.92
C PHE A 3 13.64 -14.50 6.61
N VAL A 4 12.60 -14.45 5.79
CA VAL A 4 12.53 -13.59 4.62
C VAL A 4 11.78 -12.35 5.05
N PHE A 5 12.44 -11.20 4.96
CA PHE A 5 11.79 -9.91 5.17
C PHE A 5 11.35 -9.38 3.80
N ALA A 6 10.07 -9.07 3.68
CA ALA A 6 9.58 -8.30 2.55
C ALA A 6 9.86 -6.81 2.80
N THR A 7 10.16 -6.09 1.72
CA THR A 7 10.31 -4.62 1.77
C THR A 7 9.15 -4.00 0.97
N PRO A 8 7.98 -3.82 1.59
CA PRO A 8 6.75 -3.40 0.92
C PRO A 8 6.90 -2.07 0.18
N GLU A 9 7.77 -1.20 0.68
CA GLU A 9 8.04 0.12 0.10
C GLU A 9 8.66 0.03 -1.30
N TYR A 10 9.55 -0.93 -1.54
CA TYR A 10 10.11 -1.15 -2.88
C TYR A 10 9.05 -1.66 -3.87
N LEU A 11 8.16 -2.52 -3.40
CA LEU A 11 7.06 -3.03 -4.23
C LEU A 11 6.06 -1.91 -4.56
N ALA A 12 5.74 -1.06 -3.60
CA ALA A 12 4.87 0.11 -3.80
C ALA A 12 5.51 1.13 -4.77
N ALA A 13 6.82 1.38 -4.63
CA ALA A 13 7.56 2.25 -5.54
C ALA A 13 7.56 1.68 -6.97
N ALA A 14 7.83 0.39 -7.14
CA ALA A 14 7.78 -0.27 -8.44
C ALA A 14 6.38 -0.21 -9.08
N ALA A 15 5.31 -0.35 -8.30
CA ALA A 15 3.94 -0.19 -8.78
C ALA A 15 3.68 1.25 -9.28
N SER A 16 4.20 2.26 -8.56
CA SER A 16 4.12 3.66 -8.95
C SER A 16 4.88 3.94 -10.25
N ASP A 17 6.09 3.39 -10.40
CA ASP A 17 6.89 3.52 -11.62
C ASP A 17 6.18 2.89 -12.82
N LEU A 18 5.59 1.71 -12.65
CA LEU A 18 4.76 1.07 -13.68
C LEU A 18 3.54 1.92 -14.07
N ALA A 19 2.86 2.54 -13.10
CA ALA A 19 1.76 3.46 -13.38
C ALA A 19 2.20 4.64 -14.25
N ASN A 20 3.37 5.21 -13.96
CA ASN A 20 3.96 6.31 -14.75
C ASN A 20 4.32 5.87 -16.18
N ILE A 21 4.87 4.66 -16.34
CA ILE A 21 5.13 4.06 -17.65
C ILE A 21 3.83 3.89 -18.43
N GLY A 22 2.79 3.34 -17.81
CA GLY A 22 1.48 3.18 -18.44
C GLY A 22 0.86 4.50 -18.90
N SER A 23 0.98 5.55 -18.09
CA SER A 23 0.54 6.91 -18.44
C SER A 23 1.31 7.47 -19.63
N SER A 24 2.64 7.28 -19.66
CA SER A 24 3.50 7.73 -20.76
C SER A 24 3.17 7.01 -22.07
N LEU A 25 2.94 5.70 -22.02
CA LEU A 25 2.52 4.90 -23.18
C LEU A 25 1.15 5.34 -23.71
N SER A 26 0.19 5.58 -22.83
CA SER A 26 -1.14 6.07 -23.22
C SER A 26 -1.08 7.42 -23.89
N SER A 27 -0.25 8.34 -23.40
CA SER A 27 -0.02 9.65 -24.00
C SER A 27 0.64 9.54 -25.37
N ALA A 28 1.65 8.67 -25.52
CA ALA A 28 2.32 8.42 -26.80
C ALA A 28 1.37 7.81 -27.84
N ASN A 29 0.53 6.84 -27.43
CA ASN A 29 -0.46 6.22 -28.30
C ASN A 29 -1.54 7.21 -28.74
N ALA A 30 -1.99 8.09 -27.84
CA ALA A 30 -2.93 9.16 -28.18
C ALA A 30 -2.33 10.16 -29.18
N ALA A 31 -1.07 10.56 -28.98
CA ALA A 31 -0.36 11.44 -29.92
C ALA A 31 -0.16 10.80 -31.30
N ALA A 32 0.07 9.47 -31.36
CA ALA A 32 0.26 8.74 -32.59
C ALA A 32 -1.04 8.51 -33.39
N LEU A 33 -2.22 8.63 -32.76
CA LEU A 33 -3.51 8.32 -33.38
C LEU A 33 -3.74 9.14 -34.66
N GLY A 34 -3.63 10.47 -34.62
CA GLY A 34 -3.86 11.34 -35.77
C GLY A 34 -2.97 11.03 -36.96
N PRO A 35 -1.63 11.07 -36.84
CA PRO A 35 -0.73 10.86 -37.98
C PRO A 35 -0.75 9.42 -38.50
N THR A 36 -1.16 8.41 -37.74
CA THR A 36 -1.19 7.02 -38.20
C THR A 36 -2.54 6.59 -38.79
N SER A 37 -3.66 7.14 -38.29
CA SER A 37 -4.99 6.82 -38.83
C SER A 37 -5.45 7.72 -39.96
N GLY A 38 -4.83 8.90 -40.13
CA GLY A 38 -5.15 9.89 -41.14
C GLY A 38 -4.07 10.01 -42.24
N VAL A 39 -3.43 8.90 -42.60
CA VAL A 39 -2.40 8.90 -43.65
C VAL A 39 -3.02 9.30 -44.99
N LEU A 40 -2.47 10.35 -45.64
CA LEU A 40 -2.88 10.78 -46.96
C LEU A 40 -2.35 9.81 -48.02
N ALA A 41 -3.13 9.57 -49.06
CA ALA A 41 -2.66 8.84 -50.25
C ALA A 41 -1.42 9.52 -50.87
N ALA A 42 -0.39 8.75 -51.21
CA ALA A 42 0.85 9.25 -51.76
C ALA A 42 0.69 9.83 -53.17
N GLY A 43 -0.36 9.44 -53.86
CA GLY A 43 -0.72 9.91 -55.18
C GLY A 43 -2.25 9.94 -55.37
N ALA A 44 -2.68 10.58 -56.51
CA ALA A 44 -4.10 10.65 -56.86
C ALA A 44 -4.59 9.39 -57.61
N ASP A 45 -4.02 8.22 -57.27
CA ASP A 45 -4.36 6.94 -57.89
C ASP A 45 -5.01 5.99 -56.87
N GLU A 46 -5.73 5.00 -57.40
CA GLU A 46 -6.51 4.05 -56.62
C GLU A 46 -5.63 3.16 -55.73
N VAL A 47 -4.43 2.82 -56.14
CA VAL A 47 -3.47 2.01 -55.38
C VAL A 47 -3.00 2.76 -54.15
N SER A 48 -2.59 4.02 -54.32
CA SER A 48 -2.19 4.90 -53.22
C SER A 48 -3.33 5.11 -52.22
N ALA A 49 -4.57 5.29 -52.68
CA ALA A 49 -5.75 5.41 -51.79
C ALA A 49 -6.02 4.13 -51.02
N THR A 50 -5.91 2.96 -51.65
CA THR A 50 -6.08 1.66 -51.02
C THR A 50 -5.03 1.43 -49.94
N ILE A 51 -3.77 1.74 -50.21
CA ILE A 51 -2.69 1.60 -49.24
C ILE A 51 -2.93 2.51 -48.04
N ALA A 52 -3.29 3.77 -48.23
CA ALA A 52 -3.58 4.71 -47.17
C ALA A 52 -4.72 4.19 -46.25
N SER A 53 -5.77 3.62 -46.86
CA SER A 53 -6.89 3.04 -46.12
C SER A 53 -6.46 1.82 -45.28
N LEU A 54 -5.55 0.98 -45.77
CA LEU A 54 -5.00 -0.15 -44.98
C LEU A 54 -4.19 0.33 -43.77
N PHE A 55 -3.40 1.39 -43.91
CA PHE A 55 -2.71 1.98 -42.77
C PHE A 55 -3.70 2.52 -41.74
N GLY A 56 -4.75 3.21 -42.17
CA GLY A 56 -5.80 3.70 -41.27
C GLY A 56 -6.51 2.56 -40.52
N ALA A 57 -6.87 1.50 -41.23
CA ALA A 57 -7.49 0.31 -40.60
C ALA A 57 -6.54 -0.35 -39.59
N HIS A 58 -5.27 -0.51 -39.95
CA HIS A 58 -4.26 -1.07 -39.03
C HIS A 58 -4.09 -0.20 -37.76
N ALA A 59 -4.02 1.13 -37.94
CA ALA A 59 -3.93 2.05 -36.81
C ALA A 59 -5.13 1.94 -35.86
N GLN A 60 -6.35 1.76 -36.37
CA GLN A 60 -7.53 1.58 -35.55
C GLN A 60 -7.48 0.27 -34.74
N VAL A 61 -7.04 -0.84 -35.34
CA VAL A 61 -6.83 -2.12 -34.65
C VAL A 61 -5.77 -1.97 -33.57
N TYR A 62 -4.67 -1.29 -33.86
CA TYR A 62 -3.63 -1.01 -32.87
C TYR A 62 -4.16 -0.21 -31.68
N GLN A 63 -4.96 0.82 -31.90
CA GLN A 63 -5.54 1.64 -30.82
C GLN A 63 -6.48 0.81 -29.95
N ALA A 64 -7.30 -0.06 -30.53
CA ALA A 64 -8.17 -0.95 -29.78
C ALA A 64 -7.37 -1.92 -28.90
N LEU A 65 -6.31 -2.50 -29.44
CA LEU A 65 -5.41 -3.40 -28.69
C LEU A 65 -4.64 -2.65 -27.60
N SER A 66 -4.17 -1.43 -27.88
CA SER A 66 -3.51 -0.56 -26.90
C SER A 66 -4.42 -0.24 -25.69
N ALA A 67 -5.70 0.02 -25.95
CA ALA A 67 -6.66 0.27 -24.89
C ALA A 67 -6.86 -0.97 -23.98
N GLN A 68 -6.90 -2.18 -24.58
CA GLN A 68 -6.98 -3.42 -23.82
C GLN A 68 -5.70 -3.67 -22.99
N ALA A 69 -4.54 -3.41 -23.59
CA ALA A 69 -3.26 -3.54 -22.89
C ALA A 69 -3.13 -2.55 -21.74
N ALA A 70 -3.59 -1.30 -21.91
CA ALA A 70 -3.61 -0.30 -20.86
C ALA A 70 -4.52 -0.73 -19.68
N PHE A 71 -5.68 -1.30 -19.96
CA PHE A 71 -6.58 -1.82 -18.92
C PHE A 71 -5.94 -2.97 -18.14
N PHE A 72 -5.32 -3.93 -18.82
CA PHE A 72 -4.58 -5.02 -18.18
C PHE A 72 -3.42 -4.49 -17.32
N HIS A 73 -2.65 -3.54 -17.84
CA HIS A 73 -1.55 -2.91 -17.12
C HIS A 73 -2.02 -2.22 -15.84
N GLN A 74 -3.14 -1.50 -15.91
CA GLN A 74 -3.73 -0.83 -14.75
C GLN A 74 -4.14 -1.83 -13.65
N GLN A 75 -4.81 -2.93 -14.03
CA GLN A 75 -5.17 -3.99 -13.11
C GLN A 75 -3.93 -4.62 -12.45
N PHE A 76 -2.86 -4.82 -13.23
CA PHE A 76 -1.60 -5.35 -12.71
C PHE A 76 -0.98 -4.41 -11.66
N VAL A 77 -0.95 -3.11 -11.93
CA VAL A 77 -0.46 -2.08 -10.99
C VAL A 77 -1.29 -2.07 -9.69
N GLU A 78 -2.61 -2.17 -9.80
CA GLU A 78 -3.51 -2.24 -8.64
C GLU A 78 -3.23 -3.49 -7.78
N LEU A 79 -3.04 -4.65 -8.42
CA LEU A 79 -2.70 -5.89 -7.71
C LEU A 79 -1.33 -5.81 -7.03
N MET A 80 -0.32 -5.20 -7.67
CA MET A 80 0.99 -4.97 -7.05
C MET A 80 0.88 -4.06 -5.82
N SER A 81 0.13 -2.97 -5.93
CA SER A 81 -0.08 -2.03 -4.82
C SER A 81 -0.83 -2.70 -3.66
N GLY A 82 -1.86 -3.49 -3.97
CA GLY A 82 -2.60 -4.28 -2.99
C GLY A 82 -1.70 -5.32 -2.32
N GLY A 83 -0.83 -5.99 -3.07
CA GLY A 83 0.16 -6.92 -2.54
C GLY A 83 1.15 -6.24 -1.60
N ALA A 84 1.65 -5.06 -1.96
CA ALA A 84 2.54 -4.26 -1.09
C ALA A 84 1.86 -3.94 0.25
N ALA A 85 0.60 -3.52 0.22
CA ALA A 85 -0.17 -3.25 1.43
C ALA A 85 -0.36 -4.50 2.31
N GLN A 86 -0.61 -5.67 1.71
CA GLN A 86 -0.72 -6.94 2.44
C GLN A 86 0.59 -7.33 3.13
N TYR A 87 1.72 -7.18 2.45
CA TYR A 87 3.03 -7.40 3.06
C TYR A 87 3.28 -6.43 4.22
N ALA A 88 2.97 -5.14 4.06
CA ALA A 88 3.13 -4.14 5.12
C ALA A 88 2.31 -4.48 6.38
N LEU A 89 1.06 -4.92 6.20
CA LEU A 89 0.20 -5.37 7.31
C LEU A 89 0.77 -6.60 8.01
N THR A 90 1.29 -7.56 7.25
CA THR A 90 1.88 -8.79 7.79
C THR A 90 3.15 -8.48 8.59
N GLU A 91 4.03 -7.64 8.06
CA GLU A 91 5.25 -7.22 8.77
C GLU A 91 4.92 -6.45 10.05
N ALA A 92 3.93 -5.54 10.02
CA ALA A 92 3.48 -4.82 11.21
C ALA A 92 2.89 -5.78 12.27
N THR A 93 2.11 -6.78 11.84
CA THR A 93 1.54 -7.79 12.73
C THR A 93 2.64 -8.65 13.36
N ASN A 94 3.66 -9.03 12.59
CA ASN A 94 4.78 -9.83 13.07
C ASN A 94 5.70 -9.06 14.02
N ALA A 95 5.86 -7.75 13.82
CA ALA A 95 6.68 -6.89 14.69
C ALA A 95 6.01 -6.61 16.05
N SER A 96 4.68 -6.56 16.11
CA SER A 96 3.91 -6.17 17.30
C SER A 96 4.18 -7.04 18.53
N PRO A 97 4.22 -8.40 18.47
CA PRO A 97 4.51 -9.25 19.61
C PRO A 97 5.93 -9.05 20.15
N LEU A 98 6.90 -8.80 19.30
CA LEU A 98 8.29 -8.58 19.69
C LEU A 98 8.45 -7.27 20.48
N GLN A 99 7.80 -6.21 20.06
CA GLN A 99 7.79 -4.93 20.77
C GLN A 99 7.13 -5.06 22.17
N THR A 100 6.07 -5.83 22.27
CA THR A 100 5.39 -6.06 23.56
C THR A 100 6.30 -6.81 24.53
N VAL A 101 7.01 -7.84 24.06
CA VAL A 101 7.98 -8.60 24.88
C VAL A 101 9.17 -7.73 25.29
N GLU A 102 9.69 -6.91 24.39
CA GLU A 102 10.79 -5.99 24.66
C GLU A 102 10.40 -4.94 25.71
N GLN A 103 9.22 -4.32 25.60
CA GLN A 103 8.70 -3.37 26.60
C GLN A 103 8.47 -4.03 27.95
N ALA A 104 7.94 -5.25 27.98
CA ALA A 104 7.75 -6.01 29.21
C ALA A 104 9.09 -6.34 29.89
N ALA A 105 10.11 -6.71 29.10
CA ALA A 105 11.45 -6.99 29.59
C ALA A 105 12.14 -5.73 30.14
N LEU A 106 12.04 -4.60 29.44
CA LEU A 106 12.57 -3.30 29.88
C LEU A 106 11.86 -2.80 31.14
N GLY A 107 10.53 -2.99 31.23
CA GLY A 107 9.75 -2.68 32.43
C GLY A 107 10.16 -3.53 33.65
N ALA A 108 10.45 -4.81 33.43
CA ALA A 108 10.90 -5.73 34.50
C ALA A 108 12.32 -5.38 34.99
N VAL A 109 13.24 -4.95 34.10
CA VAL A 109 14.60 -4.54 34.43
C VAL A 109 14.65 -3.12 35.04
N GLY A 110 13.73 -2.24 34.64
CA GLY A 110 13.64 -0.86 35.12
C GLY A 110 12.95 -0.68 36.47
N ALA A 111 12.40 -1.73 37.09
CA ALA A 111 11.67 -1.70 38.37
C ALA A 111 12.41 -2.40 39.53
N PRO A 112 13.67 -2.11 39.90
CA PRO A 112 14.31 -2.68 41.07
C PRO A 112 14.02 -1.92 42.38
N GLY A 113 12.99 -1.07 42.44
CA GLY A 113 12.84 -0.21 43.61
C GLY A 113 11.43 0.05 44.15
N GLN A 114 10.36 -0.47 43.55
CA GLN A 114 9.00 -0.14 43.98
C GLN A 114 8.21 -1.28 44.64
N ALA A 115 8.80 -2.43 44.89
CA ALA A 115 8.14 -3.55 45.56
C ALA A 115 8.20 -3.53 47.09
N SER A 116 8.62 -2.43 47.74
CA SER A 116 8.78 -2.38 49.21
C SER A 116 7.90 -1.35 49.91
N ALA A 117 6.87 -0.81 49.30
CA ALA A 117 5.96 0.13 49.93
C ALA A 117 4.50 -0.37 49.87
N ALA A 118 4.28 -1.68 49.98
CA ALA A 118 2.95 -2.23 50.20
C ALA A 118 2.71 -2.41 51.69
N ALA A 119 2.09 -1.39 52.31
CA ALA A 119 1.12 -1.45 53.39
C ALA A 119 1.36 -2.45 54.51
N VAL A 120 1.96 -1.96 55.56
CA VAL A 120 1.66 -2.45 56.92
C VAL A 120 0.25 -1.97 57.24
N PRO A 121 -0.72 -2.85 57.56
CA PRO A 121 -2.00 -2.42 58.10
C PRO A 121 -1.78 -2.07 59.59
N THR A 122 -1.60 -0.79 59.89
CA THR A 122 -1.68 -0.31 61.26
C THR A 122 -3.11 -0.42 61.77
N GLY A 123 -3.25 -1.30 62.71
CA GLY A 123 -4.04 -1.36 63.87
C GLY A 123 -5.37 -0.61 63.98
N ASN A 124 -6.36 -1.42 64.20
CA ASN A 124 -7.56 -1.22 64.98
C ASN A 124 -7.51 -0.01 65.97
N ALA A 125 -8.09 1.11 65.56
CA ALA A 125 -8.52 2.13 66.48
C ALA A 125 -9.95 1.78 66.99
N VAL A 126 -10.03 1.15 68.09
CA VAL A 126 -11.28 1.01 68.83
C VAL A 126 -11.69 2.40 69.33
N SER A 127 -12.72 2.98 68.72
CA SER A 127 -13.36 4.20 69.18
C SER A 127 -14.25 3.87 70.39
N LEU A 128 -13.78 4.20 71.60
CA LEU A 128 -14.64 4.27 72.77
C LEU A 128 -15.53 5.49 72.70
N ALA A 129 -16.81 5.30 72.56
CA ALA A 129 -17.81 6.35 72.74
C ALA A 129 -17.91 6.76 74.21
N PRO A 130 -17.97 8.06 74.59
CA PRO A 130 -18.21 8.50 75.90
C PRO A 130 -19.69 8.32 76.30
N ALA A 131 -19.92 7.72 77.49
CA ALA A 131 -21.25 7.60 78.09
C ALA A 131 -21.77 8.96 78.55
N MET A 132 -23.01 9.26 78.21
CA MET A 132 -23.78 10.41 78.75
C MET A 132 -24.25 10.10 80.14
N PRO A 133 -24.17 11.05 81.14
CA PRO A 133 -24.74 10.91 82.41
C PRO A 133 -26.24 11.22 82.40
N PRO A 134 -27.00 10.66 83.38
CA PRO A 134 -28.43 10.91 83.50
C PRO A 134 -28.73 12.22 84.28
N GLY A 135 -29.71 12.94 83.79
CA GLY A 135 -30.34 14.06 84.43
C GLY A 135 -31.70 14.27 83.82
#